data_9d7156bacdc94fc8520ff49b684db927
#
_entry.id   9d7156bacdc94fc8520ff49b684db927
#
_cell.length_a   1.000
_cell.length_b   1.000
_cell.length_c   1.000
_cell.angle_alpha   90.00
_cell.angle_beta   90.00
_cell.angle_gamma   90.00
#
_symmetry.space_group_name_H-M   'P 1'
#
loop_
_entity.id
_entity.type
_entity.pdbx_description
1 polymer ?
#
loop_
_entity_poly.entity_id
_entity_poly.type
_entity_poly.pdbx_seq_one_letter_code
_entity_poly.pdbx_strand_id
1 'polypeptide(L)'
;MNKLRKSFLYFFLAITFLSVDACRKKYNPTAEDMTEYGWILYKSKDYLNSNTWFQDGATKDAEWKDAYNGLGWSYAKLMVLDSSISNFIIGLDKPDDEWNIVDIQSEILAGLTFAYNAKGDDGRALQYGRAFLDSTVKPLAPGWVFTHDSLLNYLDVRVVMAASYFAKGKFDSTILQISVILDSLGSKVSMSPVTDTSLEGRKRMAAQIDSLQDYLRNK
;
A
#
# COMPACT_ATOMS: atom_id res chain seq x y z
N MET A 1 38.21 -27.83 -52.66
CA MET A 1 38.26 -26.86 -51.57
C MET A 1 39.22 -27.37 -50.50
N ASN A 2 40.42 -26.73 -50.37
CA ASN A 2 41.56 -27.28 -49.64
C ASN A 2 41.28 -27.44 -48.14
N LYS A 3 41.77 -28.54 -47.54
CA LYS A 3 41.62 -28.82 -46.08
C LYS A 3 42.03 -27.63 -45.21
N LEU A 4 43.00 -26.85 -45.62
CA LEU A 4 43.43 -25.63 -44.93
C LEU A 4 42.36 -24.55 -44.85
N ARG A 5 41.53 -24.34 -45.91
CA ARG A 5 40.46 -23.35 -45.93
C ARG A 5 39.31 -23.73 -44.99
N LYS A 6 39.01 -25.05 -44.90
CA LYS A 6 38.00 -25.54 -43.96
C LYS A 6 38.45 -25.35 -42.49
N SER A 7 39.70 -25.66 -42.18
CA SER A 7 40.25 -25.48 -40.83
C SER A 7 40.26 -24.02 -40.41
N PHE A 8 40.56 -23.07 -41.28
CA PHE A 8 40.53 -21.64 -41.03
C PHE A 8 39.08 -21.15 -40.82
N LEU A 9 38.13 -21.69 -41.56
CA LEU A 9 36.71 -21.33 -41.39
C LEU A 9 36.16 -21.80 -40.04
N TYR A 10 36.49 -22.99 -39.58
CA TYR A 10 36.09 -23.51 -38.29
C TYR A 10 36.76 -22.77 -37.13
N PHE A 11 38.00 -22.36 -37.29
CA PHE A 11 38.73 -21.54 -36.29
C PHE A 11 38.10 -20.16 -36.16
N PHE A 12 37.73 -19.50 -37.25
CA PHE A 12 37.03 -18.23 -37.24
C PHE A 12 35.61 -18.35 -36.66
N LEU A 13 34.89 -19.42 -36.97
CA LEU A 13 33.56 -19.67 -36.39
C LEU A 13 33.62 -19.93 -34.87
N ALA A 14 34.66 -20.64 -34.40
CA ALA A 14 34.87 -20.88 -32.98
C ALA A 14 35.20 -19.59 -32.20
N ILE A 15 36.01 -18.69 -32.79
CA ILE A 15 36.34 -17.41 -32.18
C ILE A 15 35.10 -16.50 -32.09
N THR A 16 34.23 -16.48 -33.09
CA THR A 16 32.99 -15.71 -33.07
C THR A 16 32.00 -16.23 -32.05
N PHE A 17 31.93 -17.54 -31.78
CA PHE A 17 31.11 -18.11 -30.72
C PHE A 17 31.60 -17.78 -29.31
N LEU A 18 32.93 -17.74 -29.11
CA LEU A 18 33.54 -17.39 -27.81
C LEU A 18 33.39 -15.90 -27.45
N SER A 19 33.21 -15.02 -28.43
CA SER A 19 33.09 -13.58 -28.20
C SER A 19 31.64 -13.14 -27.86
N VAL A 20 30.62 -13.97 -28.06
CA VAL A 20 29.22 -13.59 -27.78
C VAL A 20 28.88 -13.74 -26.32
N ASP A 21 29.53 -14.62 -25.56
CA ASP A 21 29.31 -14.78 -24.12
C ASP A 21 30.03 -13.74 -23.24
N ALA A 22 31.06 -13.06 -23.79
CA ALA A 22 31.89 -12.13 -23.01
C ALA A 22 31.25 -10.75 -22.77
N CYS A 23 30.12 -10.43 -23.39
CA CYS A 23 29.47 -9.11 -23.31
C CYS A 23 28.12 -9.08 -22.57
N ARG A 24 27.66 -10.17 -21.98
CA ARG A 24 26.47 -10.10 -21.10
C ARG A 24 26.89 -9.52 -19.74
N LYS A 25 26.79 -8.20 -19.61
CA LYS A 25 26.83 -7.56 -18.29
C LYS A 25 25.79 -8.28 -17.42
N LYS A 26 26.24 -8.97 -16.37
CA LYS A 26 25.33 -9.62 -15.43
C LYS A 26 24.52 -8.49 -14.79
N TYR A 27 23.24 -8.45 -15.11
CA TYR A 27 22.32 -7.49 -14.49
C TYR A 27 22.28 -7.77 -12.98
N ASN A 28 22.51 -6.73 -12.20
CA ASN A 28 22.42 -6.80 -10.75
C ASN A 28 21.29 -5.87 -10.32
N PRO A 29 20.12 -6.41 -9.93
CA PRO A 29 18.95 -5.61 -9.60
C PRO A 29 19.24 -4.59 -8.49
N THR A 30 18.65 -3.42 -8.59
CA THR A 30 18.64 -2.40 -7.54
C THR A 30 17.55 -2.69 -6.51
N ALA A 31 17.52 -1.95 -5.40
CA ALA A 31 16.41 -2.01 -4.45
C ALA A 31 15.09 -1.58 -5.10
N GLU A 32 15.13 -0.59 -5.99
CA GLU A 32 14.01 -0.11 -6.78
C GLU A 32 13.45 -1.22 -7.68
N ASP A 33 14.31 -1.87 -8.51
CA ASP A 33 13.88 -2.98 -9.38
C ASP A 33 13.18 -4.11 -8.60
N MET A 34 13.74 -4.46 -7.42
CA MET A 34 13.18 -5.50 -6.56
C MET A 34 11.81 -5.08 -6.01
N THR A 35 11.71 -3.83 -5.59
CA THR A 35 10.47 -3.27 -5.04
C THR A 35 9.39 -3.15 -6.11
N GLU A 36 9.73 -2.66 -7.32
CA GLU A 36 8.79 -2.63 -8.45
C GLU A 36 8.24 -4.02 -8.77
N TYR A 37 9.11 -5.03 -8.80
CA TYR A 37 8.64 -6.41 -9.03
C TYR A 37 7.78 -6.92 -7.87
N GLY A 38 8.11 -6.57 -6.64
CA GLY A 38 7.27 -6.81 -5.47
C GLY A 38 5.86 -6.23 -5.64
N TRP A 39 5.74 -5.01 -6.15
CA TRP A 39 4.43 -4.39 -6.43
C TRP A 39 3.67 -5.04 -7.58
N ILE A 40 4.35 -5.56 -8.61
CA ILE A 40 3.72 -6.35 -9.67
C ILE A 40 3.06 -7.61 -9.07
N LEU A 41 3.78 -8.32 -8.20
CA LEU A 41 3.26 -9.51 -7.51
C LEU A 41 2.12 -9.15 -6.54
N TYR A 42 2.21 -8.04 -5.84
CA TYR A 42 1.14 -7.53 -4.97
C TYR A 42 -0.16 -7.30 -5.75
N LYS A 43 -0.08 -6.61 -6.91
CA LYS A 43 -1.22 -6.38 -7.80
C LYS A 43 -1.83 -7.68 -8.32
N SER A 44 -1.02 -8.72 -8.53
CA SER A 44 -1.49 -10.07 -8.89
C SER A 44 -2.01 -10.90 -7.71
N LYS A 45 -2.01 -10.34 -6.49
CA LYS A 45 -2.41 -10.95 -5.22
C LYS A 45 -1.49 -12.09 -4.76
N ASP A 46 -0.29 -12.18 -5.31
CA ASP A 46 0.75 -13.10 -4.82
C ASP A 46 1.55 -12.44 -3.68
N TYR A 47 0.86 -12.28 -2.55
CA TYR A 47 1.39 -11.51 -1.42
C TYR A 47 2.61 -12.15 -0.75
N LEU A 48 2.75 -13.48 -0.83
CA LEU A 48 3.88 -14.19 -0.23
C LEU A 48 5.17 -13.89 -1.02
N ASN A 49 5.15 -14.07 -2.34
CA ASN A 49 6.30 -13.78 -3.18
C ASN A 49 6.57 -12.25 -3.23
N SER A 50 5.51 -11.44 -3.26
CA SER A 50 5.61 -9.98 -3.13
C SER A 50 6.40 -9.59 -1.88
N ASN A 51 6.07 -10.16 -0.71
CA ASN A 51 6.77 -9.91 0.54
C ASN A 51 8.26 -10.27 0.45
N THR A 52 8.60 -11.41 -0.18
CA THR A 52 10.00 -11.82 -0.37
C THR A 52 10.78 -10.79 -1.20
N TRP A 53 10.22 -10.29 -2.28
CA TRP A 53 10.87 -9.29 -3.12
C TRP A 53 11.04 -7.94 -2.43
N PHE A 54 10.07 -7.51 -1.63
CA PHE A 54 10.24 -6.32 -0.80
C PHE A 54 11.33 -6.50 0.26
N GLN A 55 11.46 -7.71 0.83
CA GLN A 55 12.51 -8.03 1.79
C GLN A 55 13.90 -7.99 1.14
N ASP A 56 14.02 -8.49 -0.08
CA ASP A 56 15.25 -8.40 -0.87
C ASP A 56 15.60 -6.95 -1.18
N GLY A 57 14.61 -6.12 -1.54
CA GLY A 57 14.76 -4.68 -1.74
C GLY A 57 15.27 -3.96 -0.50
N ALA A 58 14.65 -4.19 0.66
CA ALA A 58 15.06 -3.62 1.94
C ALA A 58 16.46 -4.12 2.40
N THR A 59 16.83 -5.36 2.02
CA THR A 59 18.16 -5.91 2.28
C THR A 59 19.21 -5.28 1.36
N LYS A 60 18.83 -4.98 0.12
CA LYS A 60 19.69 -4.37 -0.88
C LYS A 60 20.02 -2.91 -0.55
N ASP A 61 19.02 -2.18 -0.07
CA ASP A 61 19.16 -0.80 0.42
C ASP A 61 18.23 -0.62 1.64
N ALA A 62 18.84 -0.52 2.82
CA ALA A 62 18.12 -0.35 4.08
C ALA A 62 17.48 1.04 4.25
N GLU A 63 17.79 1.99 3.37
CA GLU A 63 17.18 3.33 3.36
C GLU A 63 16.05 3.44 2.33
N TRP A 64 15.80 2.39 1.53
CA TRP A 64 14.76 2.38 0.51
C TRP A 64 13.35 2.28 1.12
N LYS A 65 12.73 3.44 1.31
CA LYS A 65 11.43 3.60 2.00
C LYS A 65 10.32 2.74 1.42
N ASP A 66 10.24 2.64 0.09
CA ASP A 66 9.16 1.93 -0.58
C ASP A 66 9.20 0.41 -0.38
N ALA A 67 10.38 -0.18 -0.13
CA ALA A 67 10.46 -1.57 0.26
C ALA A 67 9.75 -1.84 1.59
N TYR A 68 9.89 -0.96 2.57
CA TYR A 68 9.19 -1.07 3.86
C TYR A 68 7.69 -0.79 3.73
N ASN A 69 7.29 0.12 2.85
CA ASN A 69 5.90 0.32 2.45
C ASN A 69 5.31 -0.99 1.92
N GLY A 70 5.96 -1.61 0.94
CA GLY A 70 5.56 -2.89 0.36
C GLY A 70 5.53 -4.04 1.37
N LEU A 71 6.53 -4.14 2.27
CA LEU A 71 6.52 -5.10 3.38
C LEU A 71 5.30 -4.89 4.28
N GLY A 72 5.01 -3.65 4.66
CA GLY A 72 3.86 -3.32 5.49
C GLY A 72 2.55 -3.79 4.86
N TRP A 73 2.32 -3.46 3.60
CA TRP A 73 1.10 -3.83 2.88
C TRP A 73 0.99 -5.33 2.61
N SER A 74 2.08 -6.00 2.21
CA SER A 74 2.06 -7.44 1.95
C SER A 74 1.83 -8.25 3.23
N TYR A 75 2.47 -7.90 4.36
CA TYR A 75 2.18 -8.50 5.65
C TYR A 75 0.74 -8.24 6.11
N ALA A 76 0.17 -7.05 5.86
CA ALA A 76 -1.24 -6.79 6.17
C ALA A 76 -2.17 -7.72 5.39
N LYS A 77 -1.94 -7.93 4.10
CA LYS A 77 -2.71 -8.89 3.27
C LYS A 77 -2.53 -10.34 3.74
N LEU A 78 -1.38 -10.69 4.30
CA LEU A 78 -1.10 -11.99 4.90
C LEU A 78 -1.62 -12.11 6.35
N MET A 79 -2.27 -11.08 6.89
CA MET A 79 -2.78 -11.01 8.27
C MET A 79 -1.69 -11.12 9.36
N VAL A 80 -0.43 -10.80 9.03
CA VAL A 80 0.69 -10.75 9.98
C VAL A 80 0.84 -9.31 10.48
N LEU A 81 -0.14 -8.87 11.30
CA LEU A 81 -0.32 -7.46 11.64
C LEU A 81 0.85 -6.82 12.40
N ASP A 82 1.54 -7.58 13.27
CA ASP A 82 2.69 -7.05 14.00
C ASP A 82 3.86 -6.73 13.08
N SER A 83 4.15 -7.61 12.11
CA SER A 83 5.18 -7.37 11.10
C SER A 83 4.78 -6.23 10.15
N SER A 84 3.49 -6.17 9.76
CA SER A 84 2.97 -5.06 8.96
C SER A 84 3.23 -3.71 9.63
N ILE A 85 2.80 -3.57 10.89
CA ILE A 85 2.97 -2.35 11.68
C ILE A 85 4.46 -2.00 11.84
N SER A 86 5.30 -2.97 12.19
CA SER A 86 6.73 -2.74 12.37
C SER A 86 7.41 -2.22 11.11
N ASN A 87 7.10 -2.80 9.95
CA ASN A 87 7.69 -2.34 8.69
C ASN A 87 7.17 -0.97 8.27
N PHE A 88 5.89 -0.66 8.45
CA PHE A 88 5.38 0.68 8.23
C PHE A 88 6.05 1.73 9.12
N ILE A 89 6.29 1.42 10.41
CA ILE A 89 6.99 2.33 11.34
C ILE A 89 8.43 2.56 10.88
N ILE A 90 9.15 1.50 10.48
CA ILE A 90 10.49 1.63 9.91
C ILE A 90 10.45 2.51 8.65
N GLY A 91 9.50 2.28 7.76
CA GLY A 91 9.33 3.06 6.54
C GLY A 91 9.08 4.55 6.81
N LEU A 92 8.30 4.90 7.85
CA LEU A 92 8.09 6.32 8.23
C LEU A 92 9.38 7.03 8.64
N ASP A 93 10.34 6.30 9.21
CA ASP A 93 11.63 6.84 9.67
C ASP A 93 12.66 6.96 8.51
N LYS A 94 12.35 6.42 7.34
CA LYS A 94 13.23 6.49 6.18
C LYS A 94 13.06 7.81 5.43
N PRO A 95 14.15 8.33 4.81
CA PRO A 95 14.09 9.55 4.00
C PRO A 95 13.10 9.38 2.84
N ASP A 96 12.49 10.49 2.44
CA ASP A 96 11.74 10.55 1.18
C ASP A 96 12.74 10.65 0.02
N ASP A 97 12.47 9.90 -1.05
CA ASP A 97 13.20 10.04 -2.30
C ASP A 97 12.70 11.30 -3.02
N GLU A 98 13.63 12.22 -3.38
CA GLU A 98 13.31 13.48 -4.08
C GLU A 98 12.61 13.25 -5.43
N TRP A 99 12.78 12.07 -6.01
CA TRP A 99 12.25 11.70 -7.34
C TRP A 99 10.95 10.90 -7.27
N ASN A 100 10.49 10.55 -6.06
CA ASN A 100 9.33 9.69 -5.91
C ASN A 100 8.03 10.47 -6.12
N ILE A 101 7.35 10.20 -7.24
CA ILE A 101 6.05 10.80 -7.61
C ILE A 101 4.93 10.26 -6.70
N VAL A 102 5.14 9.08 -6.10
CA VAL A 102 4.19 8.42 -5.20
C VAL A 102 4.35 8.97 -3.80
N ASP A 103 3.26 9.35 -3.16
CA ASP A 103 3.26 9.73 -1.76
C ASP A 103 3.30 8.49 -0.86
N ILE A 104 4.49 7.90 -0.74
CA ILE A 104 4.73 6.71 0.07
C ILE A 104 4.37 6.97 1.54
N GLN A 105 4.60 8.19 2.03
CA GLN A 105 4.24 8.53 3.41
C GLN A 105 2.73 8.40 3.64
N SER A 106 1.89 8.87 2.74
CA SER A 106 0.44 8.72 2.86
C SER A 106 0.00 7.27 2.75
N GLU A 107 0.64 6.47 1.89
CA GLU A 107 0.38 5.04 1.80
C GLU A 107 0.69 4.32 3.12
N ILE A 108 1.82 4.63 3.74
CA ILE A 108 2.21 4.09 5.05
C ILE A 108 1.23 4.52 6.15
N LEU A 109 0.83 5.79 6.19
CA LEU A 109 -0.11 6.30 7.19
C LEU A 109 -1.49 5.65 7.05
N ALA A 110 -1.97 5.46 5.82
CA ALA A 110 -3.18 4.70 5.55
C ALA A 110 -3.04 3.24 6.00
N GLY A 111 -1.93 2.59 5.63
CA GLY A 111 -1.62 1.21 6.02
C GLY A 111 -1.59 1.01 7.53
N LEU A 112 -0.96 1.92 8.28
CA LEU A 112 -0.95 1.91 9.75
C LEU A 112 -2.36 2.09 10.32
N THR A 113 -3.18 2.95 9.73
CA THR A 113 -4.58 3.14 10.15
C THR A 113 -5.35 1.82 10.05
N PHE A 114 -5.24 1.11 8.93
CA PHE A 114 -5.89 -0.19 8.73
C PHE A 114 -5.32 -1.27 9.65
N ALA A 115 -4.00 -1.38 9.76
CA ALA A 115 -3.36 -2.42 10.54
C ALA A 115 -3.66 -2.30 12.04
N TYR A 116 -3.64 -1.08 12.60
CA TYR A 116 -4.00 -0.86 14.00
C TYR A 116 -5.49 -1.08 14.27
N ASN A 117 -6.39 -0.66 13.37
CA ASN A 117 -7.82 -0.96 13.50
C ASN A 117 -8.07 -2.47 13.46
N ALA A 118 -7.46 -3.20 12.50
CA ALA A 118 -7.56 -4.66 12.43
C ALA A 118 -7.02 -5.36 13.68
N LYS A 119 -6.04 -4.75 14.37
CA LYS A 119 -5.51 -5.25 15.65
C LYS A 119 -6.40 -4.88 16.85
N GLY A 120 -7.41 -4.04 16.67
CA GLY A 120 -8.28 -3.53 17.75
C GLY A 120 -7.67 -2.35 18.52
N ASP A 121 -6.56 -1.77 18.08
CA ASP A 121 -6.00 -0.55 18.67
C ASP A 121 -6.57 0.70 17.99
N ASP A 122 -7.82 0.99 18.31
CA ASP A 122 -8.53 2.15 17.78
C ASP A 122 -7.86 3.49 18.13
N GLY A 123 -7.08 3.51 19.21
CA GLY A 123 -6.34 4.71 19.61
C GLY A 123 -5.27 5.08 18.59
N ARG A 124 -4.43 4.10 18.24
CA ARG A 124 -3.37 4.26 17.24
C ARG A 124 -3.94 4.36 15.82
N ALA A 125 -4.98 3.61 15.49
CA ALA A 125 -5.67 3.75 14.21
C ALA A 125 -6.12 5.20 13.98
N LEU A 126 -6.74 5.85 14.97
CA LEU A 126 -7.15 7.25 14.90
C LEU A 126 -5.95 8.23 14.89
N GLN A 127 -4.85 7.90 15.55
CA GLN A 127 -3.63 8.72 15.49
C GLN A 127 -3.10 8.81 14.07
N TYR A 128 -2.91 7.66 13.41
CA TYR A 128 -2.36 7.61 12.05
C TYR A 128 -3.38 8.08 11.00
N GLY A 129 -4.67 7.77 11.16
CA GLY A 129 -5.72 8.27 10.29
C GLY A 129 -5.85 9.80 10.32
N ARG A 130 -5.67 10.43 11.47
CA ARG A 130 -5.61 11.90 11.57
C ARG A 130 -4.37 12.44 10.88
N ALA A 131 -3.20 11.83 11.12
CA ALA A 131 -1.96 12.24 10.46
C ALA A 131 -2.08 12.14 8.92
N PHE A 132 -2.73 11.09 8.41
CA PHE A 132 -3.03 10.93 7.00
C PHE A 132 -3.91 12.07 6.45
N LEU A 133 -4.97 12.46 7.18
CA LEU A 133 -5.89 13.51 6.75
C LEU A 133 -5.33 14.93 6.94
N ASP A 134 -4.41 15.09 7.88
CA ASP A 134 -3.85 16.38 8.33
C ASP A 134 -2.49 16.67 7.68
N SER A 135 -2.12 15.89 6.66
CA SER A 135 -0.86 16.08 5.95
C SER A 135 -0.77 17.49 5.36
N THR A 136 -0.11 18.38 6.10
CA THR A 136 0.15 19.76 5.70
C THR A 136 1.17 19.85 4.56
N VAL A 137 1.95 18.80 4.35
CA VAL A 137 3.02 18.75 3.34
C VAL A 137 2.45 18.55 1.93
N LYS A 138 1.41 17.74 1.80
CA LYS A 138 0.58 17.60 0.58
C LYS A 138 -0.82 17.19 1.03
N PRO A 139 -1.82 18.09 1.02
CA PRO A 139 -3.20 17.71 1.28
C PRO A 139 -3.71 16.84 0.11
N LEU A 140 -3.48 15.54 0.19
CA LEU A 140 -3.88 14.57 -0.83
C LEU A 140 -5.36 14.20 -0.72
N ALA A 141 -5.92 14.24 0.48
CA ALA A 141 -7.37 14.15 0.66
C ALA A 141 -8.03 15.48 0.21
N PRO A 142 -9.06 15.44 -0.63
CA PRO A 142 -9.89 14.29 -0.96
C PRO A 142 -9.50 13.50 -2.23
N GLY A 143 -8.33 13.59 -2.74
CA GLY A 143 -7.94 12.97 -4.01
C GLY A 143 -7.07 11.71 -3.90
N TRP A 144 -6.67 11.30 -2.68
CA TRP A 144 -5.76 10.16 -2.53
C TRP A 144 -6.41 8.83 -2.94
N VAL A 145 -5.67 8.08 -3.75
CA VAL A 145 -5.96 6.71 -4.16
C VAL A 145 -4.67 5.90 -4.00
N PHE A 146 -4.76 4.71 -3.45
CA PHE A 146 -3.61 3.84 -3.28
C PHE A 146 -3.05 3.41 -4.65
N THR A 147 -1.77 3.67 -4.89
CA THR A 147 -1.14 3.46 -6.21
C THR A 147 -1.16 2.00 -6.66
N HIS A 148 -1.18 1.07 -5.71
CA HIS A 148 -1.09 -0.36 -5.98
C HIS A 148 -2.43 -1.10 -5.89
N ASP A 149 -3.50 -0.41 -5.48
CA ASP A 149 -4.88 -0.91 -5.48
C ASP A 149 -5.85 0.27 -5.63
N SER A 150 -6.30 0.52 -6.84
CA SER A 150 -7.15 1.69 -7.17
C SER A 150 -8.55 1.65 -6.53
N LEU A 151 -8.96 0.52 -5.95
CA LEU A 151 -10.20 0.45 -5.19
C LEU A 151 -10.06 1.07 -3.81
N LEU A 152 -8.83 1.13 -3.28
CA LEU A 152 -8.52 1.70 -1.98
C LEU A 152 -8.23 3.20 -2.09
N ASN A 153 -8.96 4.02 -1.35
CA ASN A 153 -8.81 5.47 -1.40
C ASN A 153 -9.08 6.13 -0.02
N TYR A 154 -9.04 7.44 0.05
CA TYR A 154 -9.18 8.19 1.29
C TYR A 154 -10.52 7.96 2.02
N LEU A 155 -11.59 7.56 1.33
CA LEU A 155 -12.87 7.23 1.98
C LEU A 155 -12.78 5.94 2.79
N ASP A 156 -11.94 4.98 2.36
CA ASP A 156 -11.67 3.75 3.10
C ASP A 156 -10.96 4.07 4.42
N VAL A 157 -10.02 5.01 4.42
CA VAL A 157 -9.40 5.50 5.67
C VAL A 157 -10.43 6.15 6.59
N ARG A 158 -11.32 7.00 6.03
CA ARG A 158 -12.37 7.65 6.80
C ARG A 158 -13.37 6.67 7.40
N VAL A 159 -13.75 5.61 6.69
CA VAL A 159 -14.70 4.63 7.22
C VAL A 159 -14.07 3.83 8.37
N VAL A 160 -12.79 3.49 8.28
CA VAL A 160 -12.05 2.86 9.38
C VAL A 160 -11.95 3.81 10.58
N MET A 161 -11.72 5.11 10.35
CA MET A 161 -11.74 6.09 11.43
C MET A 161 -13.14 6.21 12.05
N ALA A 162 -14.21 6.16 11.26
CA ALA A 162 -15.59 6.15 11.78
C ALA A 162 -15.82 4.95 12.70
N ALA A 163 -15.39 3.75 12.29
CA ALA A 163 -15.47 2.54 13.10
C ALA A 163 -14.68 2.67 14.40
N SER A 164 -13.44 3.19 14.33
CA SER A 164 -12.61 3.41 15.52
C SER A 164 -13.17 4.48 16.48
N TYR A 165 -13.74 5.56 15.95
CA TYR A 165 -14.44 6.54 16.81
C TYR A 165 -15.67 5.94 17.46
N PHE A 166 -16.45 5.13 16.71
CA PHE A 166 -17.61 4.44 17.23
C PHE A 166 -17.22 3.49 18.38
N ALA A 167 -16.20 2.64 18.16
CA ALA A 167 -15.70 1.72 19.18
C ALA A 167 -15.25 2.43 20.46
N LYS A 168 -14.73 3.67 20.35
CA LYS A 168 -14.36 4.53 21.49
C LYS A 168 -15.53 5.33 22.08
N GLY A 169 -16.76 5.15 21.61
CA GLY A 169 -17.94 5.90 22.05
C GLY A 169 -17.93 7.39 21.68
N LYS A 170 -17.11 7.79 20.71
CA LYS A 170 -17.01 9.19 20.22
C LYS A 170 -17.97 9.41 19.06
N PHE A 171 -19.27 9.37 19.36
CA PHE A 171 -20.32 9.34 18.33
C PHE A 171 -20.37 10.60 17.47
N ASP A 172 -20.13 11.79 18.01
CA ASP A 172 -20.07 13.03 17.21
C ASP A 172 -18.97 12.96 16.14
N SER A 173 -17.79 12.43 16.51
CA SER A 173 -16.69 12.23 15.56
C SER A 173 -17.03 11.14 14.53
N THR A 174 -17.74 10.09 14.93
CA THR A 174 -18.25 9.06 14.01
C THR A 174 -19.20 9.67 12.97
N ILE A 175 -20.19 10.47 13.44
CA ILE A 175 -21.14 11.16 12.58
C ILE A 175 -20.43 12.08 11.60
N LEU A 176 -19.42 12.82 12.06
CA LEU A 176 -18.62 13.70 11.19
C LEU A 176 -17.93 12.91 10.06
N GLN A 177 -17.28 11.77 10.37
CA GLN A 177 -16.62 10.97 9.33
C GLN A 177 -17.66 10.41 8.34
N ILE A 178 -18.78 9.89 8.82
CA ILE A 178 -19.88 9.39 7.97
C ILE A 178 -20.42 10.51 7.07
N SER A 179 -20.65 11.71 7.61
CA SER A 179 -21.15 12.85 6.83
C SER A 179 -20.20 13.18 5.68
N VAL A 180 -18.90 13.29 5.95
CA VAL A 180 -17.91 13.58 4.90
C VAL A 180 -17.87 12.49 3.83
N ILE A 181 -18.01 11.21 4.21
CA ILE A 181 -18.07 10.10 3.26
C ILE A 181 -19.31 10.24 2.37
N LEU A 182 -20.48 10.45 2.97
CA LEU A 182 -21.75 10.57 2.22
C LEU A 182 -21.75 11.78 1.31
N ASP A 183 -21.25 12.92 1.76
CA ASP A 183 -21.11 14.14 0.95
C ASP A 183 -20.20 13.89 -0.27
N SER A 184 -19.11 13.15 -0.09
CA SER A 184 -18.18 12.80 -1.16
C SER A 184 -18.77 11.80 -2.17
N LEU A 185 -19.64 10.90 -1.70
CA LEU A 185 -20.36 9.96 -2.56
C LEU A 185 -21.54 10.61 -3.29
N GLY A 186 -22.12 11.66 -2.73
CA GLY A 186 -23.22 12.42 -3.31
C GLY A 186 -24.41 11.54 -3.70
N SER A 187 -24.95 11.75 -4.90
CA SER A 187 -26.13 11.00 -5.38
C SER A 187 -25.91 9.50 -5.64
N LYS A 188 -24.68 9.02 -5.51
CA LYS A 188 -24.36 7.59 -5.68
C LYS A 188 -24.93 6.73 -4.54
N VAL A 189 -25.26 7.35 -3.41
CA VAL A 189 -25.76 6.66 -2.22
C VAL A 189 -26.95 7.43 -1.66
N SER A 190 -28.09 6.75 -1.50
CA SER A 190 -29.29 7.34 -0.90
C SER A 190 -29.31 7.07 0.61
N MET A 191 -28.36 7.67 1.34
CA MET A 191 -28.27 7.56 2.80
C MET A 191 -28.06 8.94 3.43
N SER A 192 -28.59 9.14 4.64
CA SER A 192 -28.30 10.28 5.49
C SER A 192 -27.56 9.83 6.76
N PRO A 193 -26.71 10.67 7.35
CA PRO A 193 -26.00 10.29 8.58
C PRO A 193 -26.98 9.98 9.70
N VAL A 194 -26.75 8.90 10.42
CA VAL A 194 -27.50 8.61 11.67
C VAL A 194 -26.95 9.49 12.78
N THR A 195 -27.76 10.44 13.25
CA THR A 195 -27.37 11.41 14.30
C THR A 195 -27.91 11.06 15.69
N ASP A 196 -28.83 10.07 15.79
CA ASP A 196 -29.36 9.58 17.05
C ASP A 196 -28.28 8.78 17.80
N THR A 197 -27.95 9.20 19.03
CA THR A 197 -26.96 8.56 19.91
C THR A 197 -27.59 7.68 20.99
N SER A 198 -28.92 7.46 20.96
CA SER A 198 -29.60 6.45 21.78
C SER A 198 -29.07 5.04 21.47
N LEU A 199 -29.41 4.05 22.31
CA LEU A 199 -29.00 2.67 22.06
C LEU A 199 -29.43 2.19 20.66
N GLU A 200 -30.65 2.52 20.25
CA GLU A 200 -31.16 2.14 18.93
C GLU A 200 -30.49 2.93 17.82
N GLY A 201 -30.21 4.21 18.03
CA GLY A 201 -29.44 5.03 17.11
C GLY A 201 -28.00 4.51 16.90
N ARG A 202 -27.34 4.06 17.97
CA ARG A 202 -25.99 3.45 17.87
C ARG A 202 -25.98 2.15 17.06
N LYS A 203 -27.01 1.30 17.19
CA LYS A 203 -27.15 0.11 16.37
C LYS A 203 -27.28 0.47 14.88
N ARG A 204 -28.10 1.48 14.56
CA ARG A 204 -28.23 1.97 13.19
C ARG A 204 -26.95 2.60 12.66
N MET A 205 -26.19 3.32 13.51
CA MET A 205 -24.89 3.91 13.16
C MET A 205 -23.85 2.82 12.85
N ALA A 206 -23.80 1.75 13.65
CA ALA A 206 -22.93 0.60 13.38
C ALA A 206 -23.29 -0.05 12.03
N ALA A 207 -24.58 -0.33 11.80
CA ALA A 207 -25.03 -0.87 10.52
C ALA A 207 -24.75 0.05 9.33
N GLN A 208 -24.77 1.36 9.54
CA GLN A 208 -24.38 2.34 8.51
C GLN A 208 -22.89 2.27 8.17
N ILE A 209 -22.02 2.14 9.19
CA ILE A 209 -20.57 1.95 8.99
C ILE A 209 -20.32 0.68 8.17
N ASP A 210 -20.94 -0.45 8.55
CA ASP A 210 -20.81 -1.72 7.81
C ASP A 210 -21.27 -1.57 6.36
N SER A 211 -22.42 -0.91 6.13
CA SER A 211 -22.95 -0.66 4.78
C SER A 211 -22.01 0.21 3.94
N LEU A 212 -21.34 1.20 4.53
CA LEU A 212 -20.36 2.03 3.84
C LEU A 212 -19.08 1.24 3.51
N GLN A 213 -18.61 0.38 4.41
CA GLN A 213 -17.48 -0.50 4.15
C GLN A 213 -17.76 -1.43 2.96
N ASP A 214 -18.95 -2.06 2.96
CA ASP A 214 -19.36 -2.94 1.87
C ASP A 214 -19.52 -2.20 0.55
N TYR A 215 -20.10 -1.01 0.56
CA TYR A 215 -20.21 -0.17 -0.63
C TYR A 215 -18.84 0.19 -1.21
N LEU A 216 -17.90 0.62 -0.37
CA LEU A 216 -16.55 1.02 -0.80
C LEU A 216 -15.73 -0.17 -1.33
N ARG A 217 -15.93 -1.35 -0.80
CA ARG A 217 -15.28 -2.59 -1.24
C ARG A 217 -15.77 -3.09 -2.61
N ASN A 218 -17.03 -2.83 -2.95
CA ASN A 218 -17.72 -3.41 -4.11
C ASN A 218 -17.97 -2.39 -5.26
N LYS A 219 -17.26 -1.24 -5.27
CA LYS A 219 -17.40 -0.23 -6.34
C LYS A 219 -16.72 -0.67 -7.64
#